data_4978f7921c79b7755193b624d5f938b7
#
_entry.id   4978f7921c79b7755193b624d5f938b7
#
_cell.length_a   1.000
_cell.length_b   1.000
_cell.length_c   1.000
_cell.angle_alpha   90.00
_cell.angle_beta   90.00
_cell.angle_gamma   90.00
#
_symmetry.space_group_name_H-M   'P 1'
#
loop_
_entity.id
_entity.type
_entity.pdbx_description
1 polymer ?
#
loop_
_entity_poly.entity_id
_entity_poly.type
_entity_poly.pdbx_seq_one_letter_code
_entity_poly.pdbx_strand_id
1 'polypeptide(L)'
;VTAHHADDQAETIFMRLLRGSRLRHLTGISAIRPFGTGQIIRPFLHLTKAQLPVTFHFEDRSNSSLAYLRNRIRLSYLPTLSQENPKIKEHLCLLAEEIGLMEQALGELTKDISITDLSVFQQQSDAVQLFLLQNYLDSFPDLQLSKGQFNQLISYLRKNASGKMPLKNGY
;
A
#
# COMPACT_ATOMS: atom_id res chain seq x y z
N VAL A 1 19.70 -4.73 -2.78
CA VAL A 1 19.61 -3.81 -1.63
C VAL A 1 19.30 -2.42 -2.15
N THR A 2 18.44 -1.66 -1.45
CA THR A 2 18.14 -0.24 -1.78
C THR A 2 18.20 0.60 -0.50
N ALA A 3 18.55 1.89 -0.63
CA ALA A 3 18.79 2.81 0.47
C ALA A 3 17.52 3.58 0.93
N HIS A 4 16.33 2.99 0.80
CA HIS A 4 15.12 3.61 1.32
C HIS A 4 15.18 3.70 2.84
N HIS A 5 14.70 4.83 3.39
CA HIS A 5 14.73 5.14 4.81
C HIS A 5 13.33 5.60 5.31
N ALA A 6 13.18 5.89 6.59
CA ALA A 6 11.89 6.23 7.21
C ALA A 6 11.21 7.48 6.57
N ASP A 7 11.99 8.47 6.14
CA ASP A 7 11.42 9.61 5.43
C ASP A 7 10.80 9.21 4.09
N ASP A 8 11.41 8.28 3.33
CA ASP A 8 10.81 7.74 2.10
C ASP A 8 9.52 6.96 2.39
N GLN A 9 9.45 6.30 3.55
CA GLN A 9 8.26 5.61 4.01
C GLN A 9 7.13 6.62 4.23
N ALA A 10 7.37 7.67 5.02
CA ALA A 10 6.40 8.72 5.28
C ALA A 10 5.92 9.41 3.99
N GLU A 11 6.84 9.74 3.05
CA GLU A 11 6.51 10.30 1.75
C GLU A 11 5.57 9.37 0.96
N THR A 12 5.88 8.07 0.95
CA THR A 12 5.10 7.07 0.20
C THR A 12 3.70 6.92 0.76
N ILE A 13 3.57 6.85 2.09
CA ILE A 13 2.27 6.74 2.76
C ILE A 13 1.44 7.98 2.49
N PHE A 14 2.01 9.17 2.68
CA PHE A 14 1.33 10.43 2.42
C PHE A 14 0.90 10.58 0.95
N MET A 15 1.76 10.18 0.02
CA MET A 15 1.41 10.16 -1.41
C MET A 15 0.24 9.23 -1.72
N ARG A 16 0.20 8.06 -1.07
CA ARG A 16 -0.88 7.09 -1.24
C ARG A 16 -2.20 7.59 -0.63
N LEU A 17 -2.15 8.28 0.52
CA LEU A 17 -3.30 8.96 1.12
C LEU A 17 -3.88 10.01 0.17
N LEU A 18 -3.04 10.88 -0.39
CA LEU A 18 -3.46 11.90 -1.36
C LEU A 18 -4.13 11.31 -2.61
N ARG A 19 -3.71 10.12 -3.03
CA ARG A 19 -4.29 9.40 -4.16
C ARG A 19 -5.58 8.64 -3.82
N GLY A 20 -6.00 8.63 -2.56
CA GLY A 20 -7.15 7.86 -2.10
C GLY A 20 -6.95 6.35 -2.19
N SER A 21 -5.72 5.89 -1.95
CA SER A 21 -5.39 4.47 -1.93
C SER A 21 -6.19 3.73 -0.86
N ARG A 22 -6.43 2.43 -1.08
CA ARG A 22 -7.06 1.57 -0.08
C ARG A 22 -6.14 1.36 1.11
N LEU A 23 -6.74 1.00 2.26
CA LEU A 23 -6.05 0.86 3.54
C LEU A 23 -4.80 -0.03 3.43
N ARG A 24 -4.91 -1.21 2.83
CA ARG A 24 -3.77 -2.13 2.67
C ARG A 24 -2.57 -1.55 1.91
N HIS A 25 -2.80 -0.64 0.98
CA HIS A 25 -1.71 0.04 0.27
C HIS A 25 -1.01 1.09 1.14
N LEU A 26 -1.57 1.42 2.31
CA LEU A 26 -0.96 2.35 3.27
C LEU A 26 0.09 1.69 4.16
N THR A 27 0.33 0.39 4.06
CA THR A 27 1.46 -0.31 4.70
C THR A 27 2.83 0.20 4.23
N GLY A 28 2.86 1.06 3.21
CA GLY A 28 4.07 1.73 2.75
C GLY A 28 5.00 0.82 1.93
N ILE A 29 6.30 0.99 2.13
CA ILE A 29 7.36 0.27 1.43
C ILE A 29 7.71 -0.96 2.26
N SER A 30 7.66 -2.16 1.68
CA SER A 30 8.06 -3.39 2.38
C SER A 30 9.57 -3.46 2.61
N ALA A 31 10.01 -3.88 3.80
CA ALA A 31 11.44 -4.08 4.10
C ALA A 31 12.08 -5.12 3.17
N ILE A 32 11.34 -6.17 2.85
CA ILE A 32 11.75 -7.23 1.93
C ILE A 32 10.61 -7.48 0.94
N ARG A 33 10.95 -7.64 -0.35
CA ARG A 33 9.98 -8.08 -1.36
C ARG A 33 10.67 -8.97 -2.40
N PRO A 34 9.95 -9.95 -2.99
CA PRO A 34 10.44 -10.72 -4.13
C PRO A 34 10.78 -9.81 -5.32
N PHE A 35 11.84 -10.18 -6.07
CA PHE A 35 12.24 -9.51 -7.31
C PHE A 35 12.99 -10.49 -8.21
N GLY A 36 12.38 -10.92 -9.29
CA GLY A 36 12.92 -11.97 -10.15
C GLY A 36 13.16 -13.26 -9.36
N THR A 37 14.37 -13.82 -9.46
CA THR A 37 14.83 -15.00 -8.69
C THR A 37 15.39 -14.66 -7.30
N GLY A 38 15.40 -13.37 -6.91
CA GLY A 38 15.96 -12.89 -5.66
C GLY A 38 14.97 -12.03 -4.87
N GLN A 39 15.53 -11.17 -4.03
CA GLN A 39 14.75 -10.26 -3.17
C GLN A 39 15.39 -8.87 -3.15
N ILE A 40 14.56 -7.85 -3.06
CA ILE A 40 14.96 -6.49 -2.71
C ILE A 40 14.87 -6.33 -1.20
N ILE A 41 15.99 -5.93 -0.57
CA ILE A 41 16.10 -5.69 0.88
C ILE A 41 16.35 -4.20 1.12
N ARG A 42 15.70 -3.63 2.14
CA ARG A 42 15.78 -2.21 2.53
C ARG A 42 16.17 -2.09 4.01
N PRO A 43 17.45 -2.21 4.33
CA PRO A 43 17.93 -2.30 5.71
C PRO A 43 17.74 -0.99 6.51
N PHE A 44 17.64 0.15 5.83
CA PHE A 44 17.55 1.47 6.47
C PHE A 44 16.11 1.98 6.66
N LEU A 45 15.11 1.15 6.38
CA LEU A 45 13.71 1.58 6.34
C LEU A 45 13.20 2.13 7.70
N HIS A 46 13.83 1.71 8.81
CA HIS A 46 13.51 2.16 10.18
C HIS A 46 14.36 3.35 10.65
N LEU A 47 15.36 3.77 9.85
CA LEU A 47 16.21 4.90 10.18
C LEU A 47 15.73 6.16 9.47
N THR A 48 15.75 7.30 10.15
CA THR A 48 15.55 8.60 9.50
C THR A 48 16.79 8.99 8.68
N LYS A 49 16.62 9.86 7.70
CA LYS A 49 17.75 10.40 6.93
C LYS A 49 18.81 11.03 7.83
N ALA A 50 18.41 11.67 8.92
CA ALA A 50 19.33 12.30 9.89
C ALA A 50 20.19 11.30 10.68
N GLN A 51 19.73 10.05 10.82
CA GLN A 51 20.48 8.98 11.50
C GLN A 51 21.46 8.25 10.58
N LEU A 52 21.38 8.49 9.26
CA LEU A 52 22.30 7.89 8.30
C LEU A 52 23.62 8.68 8.27
N PRO A 53 24.78 8.01 8.10
CA PRO A 53 26.05 8.70 7.97
C PRO A 53 26.05 9.60 6.73
N VAL A 54 26.58 10.81 6.91
CA VAL A 54 26.76 11.74 5.79
C VAL A 54 27.87 11.20 4.89
N THR A 55 27.50 10.78 3.69
CA THR A 55 28.45 10.35 2.66
C THR A 55 28.47 11.34 1.52
N PHE A 56 29.59 11.40 0.80
CA PHE A 56 29.65 12.16 -0.45
C PHE A 56 28.61 11.58 -1.43
N HIS A 57 27.67 12.39 -1.88
CA HIS A 57 26.67 12.01 -2.86
C HIS A 57 26.48 13.12 -3.87
N PHE A 58 26.19 12.75 -5.09
CA PHE A 58 25.76 13.68 -6.12
C PHE A 58 24.24 13.89 -5.98
N GLU A 59 23.82 15.14 -5.84
CA GLU A 59 22.40 15.47 -5.88
C GLU A 59 21.93 15.57 -7.34
N ASP A 60 20.96 14.72 -7.69
CA ASP A 60 20.30 14.84 -8.99
C ASP A 60 19.42 16.10 -8.97
N ARG A 61 19.63 16.98 -9.97
CA ARG A 61 18.87 18.23 -10.14
C ARG A 61 17.36 18.01 -10.22
N SER A 62 16.92 16.84 -10.67
CA SER A 62 15.49 16.48 -10.69
C SER A 62 14.86 16.43 -9.29
N ASN A 63 15.65 16.20 -8.22
CA ASN A 63 15.18 16.13 -6.83
C ASN A 63 14.61 17.46 -6.31
N SER A 64 14.98 18.58 -6.90
CA SER A 64 14.48 19.93 -6.55
C SER A 64 13.25 20.36 -7.36
N SER A 65 12.87 19.62 -8.40
CA SER A 65 11.76 19.99 -9.29
C SER A 65 10.41 19.74 -8.62
N LEU A 66 9.63 20.79 -8.40
CA LEU A 66 8.26 20.71 -7.87
C LEU A 66 7.23 20.19 -8.88
N ALA A 67 7.63 19.88 -10.11
CA ALA A 67 6.76 19.22 -11.08
C ALA A 67 6.29 17.84 -10.60
N TYR A 68 7.14 17.14 -9.87
CA TYR A 68 6.83 15.79 -9.35
C TYR A 68 6.13 15.84 -7.99
N LEU A 69 5.03 15.10 -7.86
CA LEU A 69 4.26 15.04 -6.62
C LEU A 69 5.14 14.63 -5.41
N ARG A 70 6.06 13.66 -5.59
CA ARG A 70 6.93 13.21 -4.51
C ARG A 70 7.83 14.34 -4.00
N ASN A 71 8.37 15.16 -4.90
CA ASN A 71 9.19 16.31 -4.51
C ASN A 71 8.36 17.40 -3.79
N ARG A 72 7.11 17.64 -4.22
CA ARG A 72 6.21 18.54 -3.48
C ARG A 72 5.92 18.05 -2.08
N ILE A 73 5.72 16.74 -1.92
CA ILE A 73 5.52 16.12 -0.59
C ILE A 73 6.75 16.33 0.28
N ARG A 74 7.94 16.03 -0.24
CA ARG A 74 9.22 16.14 0.47
C ARG A 74 9.58 17.57 0.84
N LEU A 75 9.44 18.50 -0.11
CA LEU A 75 9.98 19.85 0.00
C LEU A 75 8.96 20.88 0.53
N SER A 76 7.66 20.58 0.45
CA SER A 76 6.61 21.51 0.81
C SER A 76 5.63 20.91 1.81
N TYR A 77 4.90 19.84 1.47
CA TYR A 77 3.77 19.39 2.28
C TYR A 77 4.19 18.83 3.63
N LEU A 78 5.13 17.88 3.67
CA LEU A 78 5.61 17.34 4.95
C LEU A 78 6.32 18.38 5.81
N PRO A 79 7.18 19.29 5.29
CA PRO A 79 7.72 20.39 6.06
C PRO A 79 6.65 21.30 6.68
N THR A 80 5.62 21.68 5.92
CA THR A 80 4.51 22.49 6.42
C THR A 80 3.74 21.75 7.53
N LEU A 81 3.39 20.48 7.32
CA LEU A 81 2.73 19.68 8.34
C LEU A 81 3.60 19.45 9.58
N SER A 82 4.92 19.44 9.44
CA SER A 82 5.84 19.31 10.56
C SER A 82 5.90 20.56 11.45
N GLN A 83 5.45 21.71 10.94
CA GLN A 83 5.27 22.92 11.77
C GLN A 83 4.09 22.78 12.73
N GLU A 84 3.02 22.10 12.29
CA GLU A 84 1.85 21.81 13.13
C GLU A 84 2.12 20.61 14.04
N ASN A 85 2.79 19.59 13.54
CA ASN A 85 3.15 18.39 14.31
C ASN A 85 4.54 17.88 13.90
N PRO A 86 5.59 18.17 14.72
CA PRO A 86 6.95 17.74 14.43
C PRO A 86 7.12 16.21 14.26
N LYS A 87 6.19 15.42 14.83
CA LYS A 87 6.19 13.94 14.73
C LYS A 87 5.37 13.39 13.58
N ILE A 88 4.89 14.22 12.66
CA ILE A 88 3.99 13.77 11.57
C ILE A 88 4.56 12.61 10.76
N LYS A 89 5.87 12.62 10.46
CA LYS A 89 6.53 11.54 9.71
C LYS A 89 6.54 10.23 10.50
N GLU A 90 6.85 10.33 11.80
CA GLU A 90 6.81 9.18 12.73
C GLU A 90 5.39 8.60 12.79
N HIS A 91 4.37 9.46 12.96
CA HIS A 91 2.98 9.02 13.00
C HIS A 91 2.51 8.34 11.69
N LEU A 92 2.97 8.83 10.54
CA LEU A 92 2.69 8.16 9.26
C LEU A 92 3.33 6.76 9.20
N CYS A 93 4.57 6.61 9.67
CA CYS A 93 5.23 5.32 9.73
C CYS A 93 4.54 4.36 10.70
N LEU A 94 4.17 4.82 11.90
CA LEU A 94 3.41 4.03 12.88
C LEU A 94 2.06 3.57 12.32
N LEU A 95 1.34 4.46 11.64
CA LEU A 95 0.08 4.10 10.97
C LEU A 95 0.28 2.96 9.96
N ALA A 96 1.37 3.00 9.18
CA ALA A 96 1.67 1.95 8.23
C ALA A 96 1.99 0.61 8.89
N GLU A 97 2.71 0.64 10.02
CA GLU A 97 3.02 -0.55 10.82
C GLU A 97 1.75 -1.16 11.41
N GLU A 98 0.87 -0.36 12.00
CA GLU A 98 -0.41 -0.82 12.55
C GLU A 98 -1.30 -1.46 11.48
N ILE A 99 -1.39 -0.84 10.30
CA ILE A 99 -2.11 -1.41 9.15
C ILE A 99 -1.48 -2.74 8.73
N GLY A 100 -0.15 -2.82 8.70
CA GLY A 100 0.57 -4.05 8.38
C GLY A 100 0.26 -5.19 9.34
N LEU A 101 0.21 -4.91 10.65
CA LEU A 101 -0.17 -5.88 11.68
C LEU A 101 -1.62 -6.34 11.52
N MET A 102 -2.55 -5.43 11.21
CA MET A 102 -3.96 -5.77 10.94
C MET A 102 -4.09 -6.66 9.70
N GLU A 103 -3.36 -6.35 8.61
CA GLU A 103 -3.32 -7.17 7.40
C GLU A 103 -2.78 -8.59 7.68
N GLN A 104 -1.72 -8.69 8.48
CA GLN A 104 -1.18 -9.97 8.89
C GLN A 104 -2.18 -10.78 9.71
N ALA A 105 -2.81 -10.17 10.72
CA ALA A 105 -3.81 -10.83 11.57
C ALA A 105 -5.01 -11.31 10.75
N LEU A 106 -5.50 -10.49 9.81
CA LEU A 106 -6.56 -10.91 8.88
C LEU A 106 -6.11 -12.07 8.00
N GLY A 107 -4.87 -12.06 7.53
CA GLY A 107 -4.30 -13.17 6.75
C GLY A 107 -4.30 -14.49 7.53
N GLU A 108 -3.88 -14.45 8.79
CA GLU A 108 -3.87 -15.64 9.68
C GLU A 108 -5.28 -16.15 9.97
N LEU A 109 -6.22 -15.25 10.25
CA LEU A 109 -7.62 -15.61 10.54
C LEU A 109 -8.36 -16.17 9.32
N THR A 110 -7.95 -15.81 8.12
CA THR A 110 -8.66 -16.14 6.87
C THR A 110 -7.92 -17.18 6.02
N LYS A 111 -6.79 -17.72 6.48
CA LYS A 111 -5.94 -18.64 5.71
C LYS A 111 -6.66 -19.88 5.17
N ASP A 112 -7.66 -20.38 5.92
CA ASP A 112 -8.42 -21.57 5.59
C ASP A 112 -9.73 -21.25 4.84
N ILE A 113 -10.00 -19.96 4.55
CA ILE A 113 -11.20 -19.52 3.87
C ILE A 113 -10.91 -19.37 2.38
N SER A 114 -11.54 -20.21 1.55
CA SER A 114 -11.42 -20.10 0.10
C SER A 114 -12.43 -19.11 -0.47
N ILE A 115 -11.94 -18.14 -1.24
CA ILE A 115 -12.81 -17.21 -1.98
C ILE A 115 -13.56 -17.91 -3.14
N THR A 116 -13.09 -19.08 -3.58
CA THR A 116 -13.75 -19.84 -4.65
C THR A 116 -15.00 -20.56 -4.17
N ASP A 117 -15.15 -20.78 -2.87
CA ASP A 117 -16.42 -21.19 -2.27
C ASP A 117 -17.26 -19.95 -1.94
N LEU A 118 -18.14 -19.60 -2.85
CA LEU A 118 -18.95 -18.39 -2.76
C LEU A 118 -19.90 -18.41 -1.56
N SER A 119 -20.37 -19.58 -1.13
CA SER A 119 -21.25 -19.71 0.02
C SER A 119 -20.51 -19.38 1.33
N VAL A 120 -19.28 -19.88 1.48
CA VAL A 120 -18.41 -19.54 2.62
C VAL A 120 -17.99 -18.08 2.58
N PHE A 121 -17.65 -17.55 1.40
CA PHE A 121 -17.30 -16.14 1.22
C PHE A 121 -18.44 -15.20 1.64
N GLN A 122 -19.69 -15.48 1.24
CA GLN A 122 -20.85 -14.64 1.53
C GLN A 122 -21.24 -14.63 3.02
N GLN A 123 -20.87 -15.66 3.78
CA GLN A 123 -21.08 -15.72 5.23
C GLN A 123 -20.06 -14.86 6.02
N GLN A 124 -18.98 -14.42 5.37
CA GLN A 124 -17.96 -13.61 6.04
C GLN A 124 -18.43 -12.16 6.23
N SER A 125 -17.85 -11.49 7.22
CA SER A 125 -18.05 -10.06 7.40
C SER A 125 -17.55 -9.25 6.21
N ASP A 126 -18.06 -8.04 6.02
CA ASP A 126 -17.67 -7.14 4.94
C ASP A 126 -16.16 -6.91 4.85
N ALA A 127 -15.50 -6.77 6.01
CA ALA A 127 -14.06 -6.56 6.07
C ALA A 127 -13.28 -7.79 5.57
N VAL A 128 -13.69 -8.99 5.97
CA VAL A 128 -13.10 -10.26 5.53
C VAL A 128 -13.33 -10.49 4.03
N GLN A 129 -14.52 -10.22 3.53
CA GLN A 129 -14.81 -10.32 2.09
C GLN A 129 -13.93 -9.39 1.26
N LEU A 130 -13.78 -8.14 1.69
CA LEU A 130 -12.89 -7.16 1.03
C LEU A 130 -11.45 -7.62 1.04
N PHE A 131 -10.97 -8.14 2.16
CA PHE A 131 -9.62 -8.65 2.31
C PHE A 131 -9.36 -9.87 1.41
N LEU A 132 -10.24 -10.87 1.43
CA LEU A 132 -10.13 -12.08 0.61
C LEU A 132 -10.14 -11.75 -0.89
N LEU A 133 -11.07 -10.90 -1.33
CA LEU A 133 -11.15 -10.50 -2.73
C LEU A 133 -9.88 -9.76 -3.17
N GLN A 134 -9.36 -8.88 -2.34
CA GLN A 134 -8.14 -8.16 -2.67
C GLN A 134 -6.94 -9.10 -2.76
N ASN A 135 -6.76 -10.02 -1.80
CA ASN A 135 -5.68 -11.02 -1.84
C ASN A 135 -5.77 -11.90 -3.07
N TYR A 136 -6.97 -12.30 -3.45
CA TYR A 136 -7.20 -13.09 -4.65
C TYR A 136 -6.81 -12.32 -5.92
N LEU A 137 -7.20 -11.06 -6.03
CA LEU A 137 -6.86 -10.22 -7.18
C LEU A 137 -5.35 -9.93 -7.26
N ASP A 138 -4.66 -9.80 -6.15
CA ASP A 138 -3.21 -9.58 -6.13
C ASP A 138 -2.40 -10.78 -6.64
N SER A 139 -3.00 -11.98 -6.68
CA SER A 139 -2.38 -13.15 -7.34
C SER A 139 -2.37 -13.05 -8.88
N PHE A 140 -3.07 -12.05 -9.45
CA PHE A 140 -3.13 -11.76 -10.88
C PHE A 140 -2.51 -10.38 -11.17
N PRO A 141 -1.18 -10.26 -11.27
CA PRO A 141 -0.50 -8.96 -11.38
C PRO A 141 -0.89 -8.16 -12.63
N ASP A 142 -1.33 -8.84 -13.70
CA ASP A 142 -1.77 -8.20 -14.94
C ASP A 142 -3.22 -7.68 -14.86
N LEU A 143 -3.98 -8.07 -13.82
CA LEU A 143 -5.37 -7.66 -13.64
C LEU A 143 -5.43 -6.43 -12.72
N GLN A 144 -5.47 -5.25 -13.33
CA GLN A 144 -5.62 -4.00 -12.60
C GLN A 144 -7.07 -3.49 -12.67
N LEU A 145 -7.80 -3.60 -11.57
CA LEU A 145 -9.15 -3.07 -11.46
C LEU A 145 -9.14 -1.64 -10.91
N SER A 146 -9.90 -0.77 -11.56
CA SER A 146 -10.24 0.52 -10.98
C SER A 146 -11.05 0.36 -9.69
N LYS A 147 -11.10 1.41 -8.85
CA LYS A 147 -11.92 1.40 -7.62
C LYS A 147 -13.39 1.10 -7.92
N GLY A 148 -13.93 1.62 -9.02
CA GLY A 148 -15.31 1.36 -9.46
C GLY A 148 -15.54 -0.10 -9.83
N GLN A 149 -14.66 -0.68 -10.64
CA GLN A 149 -14.74 -2.10 -11.03
C GLN A 149 -14.63 -3.04 -9.84
N PHE A 150 -13.73 -2.76 -8.90
CA PHE A 150 -13.64 -3.55 -7.68
C PHE A 150 -14.93 -3.48 -6.85
N ASN A 151 -15.52 -2.30 -6.68
CA ASN A 151 -16.77 -2.14 -5.94
C ASN A 151 -17.94 -2.85 -6.64
N GLN A 152 -17.96 -2.88 -7.96
CA GLN A 152 -18.93 -3.66 -8.73
C GLN A 152 -18.73 -5.15 -8.49
N LEU A 153 -17.47 -5.63 -8.55
CA LEU A 153 -17.14 -7.04 -8.36
C LEU A 153 -17.54 -7.53 -6.97
N ILE A 154 -17.18 -6.80 -5.90
CA ILE A 154 -17.55 -7.20 -4.54
C ILE A 154 -19.07 -7.20 -4.34
N SER A 155 -19.79 -6.20 -4.90
CA SER A 155 -21.25 -6.15 -4.85
C SER A 155 -21.89 -7.32 -5.60
N TYR A 156 -21.30 -7.72 -6.71
CA TYR A 156 -21.76 -8.87 -7.49
C TYR A 156 -21.57 -10.19 -6.71
N LEU A 157 -20.38 -10.43 -6.15
CA LEU A 157 -20.08 -11.63 -5.37
C LEU A 157 -20.96 -11.78 -4.12
N ARG A 158 -21.40 -10.65 -3.54
CA ARG A 158 -22.32 -10.65 -2.38
C ARG A 158 -23.73 -11.07 -2.73
N LYS A 159 -24.18 -10.86 -3.96
CA LYS A 159 -25.57 -11.04 -4.38
C LYS A 159 -25.83 -12.30 -5.20
N ASN A 160 -24.81 -12.84 -5.86
CA ASN A 160 -24.99 -13.90 -6.85
C ASN A 160 -24.23 -15.15 -6.45
N ALA A 161 -24.87 -16.29 -6.57
CA ALA A 161 -24.27 -17.59 -6.29
C ALA A 161 -23.34 -18.09 -7.40
N SER A 162 -23.55 -17.66 -8.66
CA SER A 162 -22.72 -17.99 -9.82
C SER A 162 -23.03 -17.02 -10.97
N GLY A 163 -22.12 -16.93 -11.94
CA GLY A 163 -22.34 -16.17 -13.16
C GLY A 163 -21.10 -15.47 -13.70
N LYS A 164 -21.25 -14.85 -14.87
CA LYS A 164 -20.25 -14.00 -15.51
C LYS A 164 -20.62 -12.55 -15.27
N MET A 165 -19.70 -11.75 -14.75
CA MET A 165 -19.88 -10.31 -14.61
C MET A 165 -19.09 -9.59 -15.72
N PRO A 166 -19.75 -8.89 -16.66
CA PRO A 166 -19.04 -8.03 -17.59
C PRO A 166 -18.48 -6.83 -16.82
N LEU A 167 -17.18 -6.71 -16.73
CA LEU A 167 -16.53 -5.49 -16.25
C LEU A 167 -16.64 -4.44 -17.37
N LYS A 168 -17.33 -3.33 -17.10
CA LYS A 168 -17.40 -2.21 -18.05
C LYS A 168 -15.97 -1.73 -18.34
N ASN A 169 -15.56 -1.80 -19.60
CA ASN A 169 -14.31 -1.43 -20.26
C ASN A 169 -13.42 -2.61 -20.64
N GLY A 170 -14.01 -3.71 -21.14
CA GLY A 170 -13.32 -4.58 -22.08
C GLY A 170 -12.25 -5.51 -21.50
N TYR A 171 -12.56 -6.20 -20.43
CA TYR A 171 -11.88 -7.45 -20.04
C TYR A 171 -12.90 -8.55 -19.81
#